data_6043da6ab84c608e7e36ea37f29c8ab0
#
_entry.id   6043da6ab84c608e7e36ea37f29c8ab0
#
_cell.length_a   1.000
_cell.length_b   1.000
_cell.length_c   1.000
_cell.angle_alpha   90.00
_cell.angle_beta   90.00
_cell.angle_gamma   90.00
#
_symmetry.space_group_name_H-M   'P 1'
#
loop_
_entity.id
_entity.type
_entity.pdbx_description
1 polymer ?
#
loop_
_entity_poly.entity_id
_entity_poly.type
_entity_poly.pdbx_seq_one_letter_code
_entity_poly.pdbx_strand_id
1 'polypeptide(L)'
;MVGDRPLWNRPSLEPITTVGLLAGTTSRVRFIAILVLPLRNPVILARELAYSDFLSNGRCVAAGALGGDYPDEFFAVGIDPAERVGRFEECIEAMRYLWNDEPGSFSGRYTTVPGGQIHPSPANGRIPIWLAHRGKSERSLERIATISDGWLASWVTARRLGWGVEQITKRAERFGRDPSEIEVTAVVRVYVDDDYGRAVEVTARNRADLYGIHSYDENVSRAYHALGTADQCAEKLRSYVDAGAETVVILPECPFAEFDDQVDIITEEVLPAAGLCLAPIPKEAR
;
A
#
# COMPACT_ATOMS: atom_id res chain seq x y z
N MET A 1 3.32 6.68 2.94
CA MET A 1 3.45 5.26 2.53
C MET A 1 4.91 4.89 2.47
N VAL A 2 5.32 3.76 3.06
CA VAL A 2 6.70 3.24 3.05
C VAL A 2 6.68 1.81 2.57
N GLY A 3 7.57 1.46 1.63
CA GLY A 3 7.60 0.12 1.00
C GLY A 3 8.74 -0.75 1.52
N ASP A 4 8.47 -2.05 1.59
CA ASP A 4 9.39 -3.09 2.08
C ASP A 4 10.23 -3.68 0.94
N ARG A 5 11.54 -3.66 1.11
CA ARG A 5 12.52 -4.25 0.18
C ARG A 5 13.74 -4.76 0.97
N PRO A 6 13.70 -6.00 1.49
CA PRO A 6 14.77 -6.55 2.32
C PRO A 6 16.14 -6.58 1.64
N LEU A 7 16.16 -6.88 0.34
CA LEU A 7 17.39 -6.89 -0.46
C LEU A 7 17.22 -5.96 -1.68
N TRP A 8 17.70 -4.74 -1.54
CA TRP A 8 17.75 -3.79 -2.64
C TRP A 8 19.15 -3.21 -2.78
N ASN A 9 19.54 -2.95 -4.01
CA ASN A 9 20.82 -2.31 -4.33
C ASN A 9 20.78 -0.77 -4.23
N ARG A 10 19.71 -0.21 -3.70
CA ARG A 10 19.49 1.22 -3.47
C ARG A 10 19.09 1.45 -2.01
N PRO A 11 19.36 2.62 -1.44
CA PRO A 11 18.84 2.96 -0.12
C PRO A 11 17.32 2.86 -0.08
N SER A 12 16.80 2.11 0.87
CA SER A 12 15.36 2.05 1.16
C SER A 12 15.15 2.06 2.68
N LEU A 13 14.06 2.68 3.12
CA LEU A 13 13.72 2.74 4.53
C LEU A 13 12.95 1.46 4.90
N GLU A 14 13.25 0.90 6.07
CA GLU A 14 12.46 -0.20 6.62
C GLU A 14 11.12 0.34 7.14
N PRO A 15 9.97 -0.23 6.72
CA PRO A 15 8.65 0.37 6.95
C PRO A 15 8.29 0.55 8.42
N ILE A 16 8.48 -0.48 9.26
CA ILE A 16 8.06 -0.46 10.67
C ILE A 16 8.87 0.55 11.48
N THR A 17 10.18 0.53 11.31
CA THR A 17 11.09 1.49 11.96
C THR A 17 10.77 2.93 11.55
N THR A 18 10.50 3.13 10.26
CA THR A 18 10.14 4.46 9.72
C THR A 18 8.81 4.95 10.28
N VAL A 19 7.79 4.08 10.34
CA VAL A 19 6.50 4.44 10.95
C VAL A 19 6.68 4.79 12.42
N GLY A 20 7.45 4.00 13.18
CA GLY A 20 7.73 4.27 14.59
C GLY A 20 8.38 5.63 14.81
N LEU A 21 9.38 6.00 13.99
CA LEU A 21 10.02 7.31 14.04
C LEU A 21 9.04 8.45 13.73
N LEU A 22 8.29 8.33 12.64
CA LEU A 22 7.36 9.37 12.20
C LEU A 22 6.12 9.48 13.09
N ALA A 23 5.70 8.40 13.74
CA ALA A 23 4.60 8.42 14.70
C ALA A 23 4.87 9.38 15.89
N GLY A 24 6.14 9.41 16.35
CA GLY A 24 6.55 10.30 17.44
C GLY A 24 6.70 11.77 17.03
N THR A 25 6.82 12.07 15.74
CA THR A 25 7.05 13.44 15.21
C THR A 25 5.81 14.04 14.54
N THR A 26 4.74 13.27 14.39
CA THR A 26 3.50 13.70 13.73
C THR A 26 2.28 13.35 14.58
N SER A 27 1.19 14.11 14.40
CA SER A 27 -0.07 13.88 15.12
C SER A 27 -1.26 13.56 14.19
N ARG A 28 -1.13 13.78 12.89
CA ARG A 28 -2.25 13.74 11.95
C ARG A 28 -2.03 12.77 10.77
N VAL A 29 -0.80 12.39 10.47
CA VAL A 29 -0.46 11.57 9.32
C VAL A 29 -0.88 10.12 9.57
N ARG A 30 -1.64 9.54 8.64
CA ARG A 30 -1.92 8.11 8.57
C ARG A 30 -0.76 7.40 7.86
N PHE A 31 -0.34 6.27 8.38
CA PHE A 31 0.81 5.53 7.89
C PHE A 31 0.37 4.27 7.15
N ILE A 32 0.85 4.10 5.92
CA ILE A 32 0.66 2.87 5.16
C ILE A 32 2.03 2.19 5.07
N ALA A 33 2.21 1.12 5.84
CA ALA A 33 3.39 0.27 5.80
C ALA A 33 3.15 -0.86 4.78
N ILE A 34 3.81 -0.81 3.63
CA ILE A 34 3.76 -1.92 2.67
C ILE A 34 4.77 -2.97 3.11
N LEU A 35 4.31 -4.21 3.27
CA LEU A 35 5.07 -5.30 3.86
C LEU A 35 4.99 -6.54 2.98
N VAL A 36 6.12 -7.16 2.66
CA VAL A 36 6.15 -8.47 1.99
C VAL A 36 5.88 -9.54 3.05
N LEU A 37 4.59 -9.79 3.34
CA LEU A 37 4.16 -10.63 4.45
C LEU A 37 4.78 -12.03 4.47
N PRO A 38 4.94 -12.73 3.31
CA PRO A 38 5.54 -14.07 3.33
C PRO A 38 6.97 -14.13 3.89
N LEU A 39 7.71 -13.02 3.85
CA LEU A 39 9.09 -12.93 4.33
C LEU A 39 9.20 -12.68 5.84
N ARG A 40 8.08 -12.43 6.52
CA ARG A 40 8.03 -12.00 7.90
C ARG A 40 7.50 -13.10 8.81
N ASN A 41 8.03 -13.16 10.04
CA ASN A 41 7.43 -13.99 11.09
C ASN A 41 6.14 -13.31 11.59
N PRO A 42 4.96 -13.95 11.50
CA PRO A 42 3.69 -13.32 11.84
C PRO A 42 3.59 -12.81 13.29
N VAL A 43 4.20 -13.53 14.25
CA VAL A 43 4.16 -13.19 15.68
C VAL A 43 4.97 -11.91 15.93
N ILE A 44 6.17 -11.83 15.36
CA ILE A 44 7.02 -10.65 15.49
C ILE A 44 6.37 -9.47 14.80
N LEU A 45 5.87 -9.67 13.58
CA LEU A 45 5.22 -8.62 12.79
C LEU A 45 3.95 -8.10 13.47
N ALA A 46 3.11 -8.97 14.03
CA ALA A 46 1.92 -8.57 14.78
C ALA A 46 2.27 -7.65 15.95
N ARG A 47 3.35 -7.97 16.68
CA ARG A 47 3.85 -7.14 17.78
C ARG A 47 4.38 -5.81 17.33
N GLU A 48 5.21 -5.78 16.28
CA GLU A 48 5.81 -4.57 15.73
C GLU A 48 4.74 -3.60 15.21
N LEU A 49 3.73 -4.12 14.50
CA LEU A 49 2.60 -3.33 14.02
C LEU A 49 1.75 -2.79 15.17
N ALA A 50 1.43 -3.62 16.18
CA ALA A 50 0.66 -3.18 17.34
C ALA A 50 1.39 -2.07 18.11
N TYR A 51 2.71 -2.15 18.23
CA TYR A 51 3.53 -1.09 18.83
C TYR A 51 3.49 0.20 18.01
N SER A 52 3.65 0.09 16.70
CA SER A 52 3.59 1.26 15.79
C SER A 52 2.21 1.91 15.81
N ASP A 53 1.16 1.10 15.89
CA ASP A 53 -0.22 1.59 15.97
C ASP A 53 -0.50 2.27 17.30
N PHE A 54 -0.07 1.67 18.42
CA PHE A 54 -0.15 2.27 19.74
C PHE A 54 0.59 3.61 19.81
N LEU A 55 1.84 3.70 19.35
CA LEU A 55 2.64 4.93 19.34
C LEU A 55 2.02 6.01 18.44
N SER A 56 1.36 5.62 17.36
CA SER A 56 0.70 6.53 16.45
C SER A 56 -0.74 6.88 16.86
N ASN A 57 -1.29 6.28 17.92
CA ASN A 57 -2.68 6.41 18.34
C ASN A 57 -3.66 6.00 17.23
N GLY A 58 -3.50 4.78 16.71
CA GLY A 58 -4.43 4.18 15.74
C GLY A 58 -4.29 4.66 14.30
N ARG A 59 -3.14 5.21 13.89
CA ARG A 59 -2.92 5.76 12.54
C ARG A 59 -2.23 4.81 11.56
N CYS A 60 -2.00 3.54 11.95
CA CYS A 60 -1.31 2.57 11.10
C CYS A 60 -2.25 1.77 10.20
N VAL A 61 -1.79 1.48 9.00
CA VAL A 61 -2.37 0.52 8.06
C VAL A 61 -1.26 -0.43 7.62
N ALA A 62 -1.49 -1.73 7.71
CA ALA A 62 -0.60 -2.74 7.17
C ALA A 62 -1.02 -3.10 5.74
N ALA A 63 -0.22 -2.75 4.75
CA ALA A 63 -0.49 -3.10 3.35
C ALA A 63 0.33 -4.33 2.95
N GLY A 64 -0.30 -5.50 2.95
CA GLY A 64 0.32 -6.77 2.63
C GLY A 64 0.60 -6.92 1.13
N ALA A 65 1.84 -7.24 0.78
CA ALA A 65 2.28 -7.61 -0.55
C ALA A 65 2.73 -9.09 -0.59
N LEU A 66 2.45 -9.78 -1.70
CA LEU A 66 2.88 -11.17 -1.90
C LEU A 66 4.39 -11.30 -2.16
N GLY A 67 5.03 -10.26 -2.67
CA GLY A 67 6.39 -10.36 -3.19
C GLY A 67 6.49 -11.26 -4.42
N GLY A 68 7.71 -11.64 -4.76
CA GLY A 68 8.00 -12.59 -5.85
C GLY A 68 8.61 -11.96 -7.09
N ASP A 69 8.67 -10.64 -7.20
CA ASP A 69 9.42 -9.95 -8.27
C ASP A 69 10.94 -10.15 -8.11
N TYR A 70 11.39 -10.49 -6.87
CA TYR A 70 12.79 -10.72 -6.51
C TYR A 70 12.90 -12.02 -5.69
N PRO A 71 13.08 -13.17 -6.33
CA PRO A 71 13.13 -14.48 -5.66
C PRO A 71 14.25 -14.60 -4.62
N ASP A 72 15.36 -13.88 -4.81
CA ASP A 72 16.50 -13.91 -3.89
C ASP A 72 16.15 -13.41 -2.47
N GLU A 73 15.16 -12.54 -2.34
CA GLU A 73 14.66 -12.11 -1.02
C GLU A 73 14.08 -13.29 -0.21
N PHE A 74 13.40 -14.22 -0.89
CA PHE A 74 12.84 -15.42 -0.26
C PHE A 74 13.95 -16.40 0.16
N PHE A 75 14.90 -16.66 -0.74
CA PHE A 75 16.03 -17.54 -0.44
C PHE A 75 16.89 -17.01 0.72
N ALA A 76 17.11 -15.69 0.79
CA ALA A 76 17.86 -15.07 1.87
C ALA A 76 17.27 -15.28 3.26
N VAL A 77 15.97 -15.46 3.37
CA VAL A 77 15.26 -15.75 4.63
C VAL A 77 14.86 -17.23 4.78
N GLY A 78 15.37 -18.10 3.89
CA GLY A 78 15.13 -19.55 3.94
C GLY A 78 13.71 -19.98 3.58
N ILE A 79 13.00 -19.21 2.75
CA ILE A 79 11.61 -19.48 2.33
C ILE A 79 11.59 -19.86 0.86
N ASP A 80 10.85 -20.93 0.53
CA ASP A 80 10.55 -21.27 -0.86
C ASP A 80 9.54 -20.27 -1.44
N PRO A 81 9.86 -19.58 -2.56
CA PRO A 81 8.92 -18.69 -3.23
C PRO A 81 7.59 -19.33 -3.63
N ALA A 82 7.54 -20.64 -3.80
CA ALA A 82 6.31 -21.38 -4.08
C ALA A 82 5.31 -21.37 -2.91
N GLU A 83 5.77 -21.20 -1.69
CA GLU A 83 4.94 -21.14 -0.48
C GLU A 83 4.35 -19.74 -0.23
N ARG A 84 4.76 -18.71 -1.00
CA ARG A 84 4.43 -17.31 -0.69
C ARG A 84 2.93 -17.02 -0.51
N VAL A 85 2.06 -17.72 -1.27
CA VAL A 85 0.62 -17.48 -1.18
C VAL A 85 0.05 -18.00 0.13
N GLY A 86 0.37 -19.25 0.50
CA GLY A 86 -0.11 -19.82 1.75
C GLY A 86 0.46 -19.10 2.97
N ARG A 87 1.75 -18.73 2.94
CA ARG A 87 2.35 -17.92 4.00
C ARG A 87 1.72 -16.53 4.14
N PHE A 88 1.35 -15.92 3.00
CA PHE A 88 0.67 -14.63 2.99
C PHE A 88 -0.69 -14.68 3.68
N GLU A 89 -1.53 -15.65 3.29
CA GLU A 89 -2.87 -15.82 3.84
C GLU A 89 -2.80 -16.18 5.33
N GLU A 90 -1.96 -17.14 5.70
CA GLU A 90 -1.76 -17.54 7.10
C GLU A 90 -1.17 -16.44 7.97
N CYS A 91 -0.28 -15.58 7.41
CA CYS A 91 0.26 -14.44 8.13
C CYS A 91 -0.85 -13.45 8.55
N ILE A 92 -1.81 -13.18 7.65
CA ILE A 92 -2.97 -12.32 7.95
C ILE A 92 -3.83 -12.94 9.06
N GLU A 93 -4.13 -14.23 8.94
CA GLU A 93 -4.91 -14.97 9.94
C GLU A 93 -4.23 -14.95 11.32
N ALA A 94 -2.93 -15.24 11.36
CA ALA A 94 -2.15 -15.27 12.59
C ALA A 94 -2.06 -13.88 13.26
N MET A 95 -1.86 -12.81 12.47
CA MET A 95 -1.86 -11.45 13.02
C MET A 95 -3.21 -11.06 13.61
N ARG A 96 -4.31 -11.33 12.91
CA ARG A 96 -5.67 -11.07 13.42
C ARG A 96 -5.96 -11.87 14.70
N TYR A 97 -5.55 -13.13 14.71
CA TYR A 97 -5.65 -13.97 15.91
C TYR A 97 -4.90 -13.35 17.10
N LEU A 98 -3.66 -12.91 16.90
CA LEU A 98 -2.80 -12.35 17.94
C LEU A 98 -3.26 -10.99 18.48
N TRP A 99 -4.05 -10.25 17.72
CA TRP A 99 -4.67 -8.98 18.15
C TRP A 99 -6.02 -9.17 18.83
N ASN A 100 -6.60 -10.38 18.78
CA ASN A 100 -7.85 -10.67 19.47
C ASN A 100 -7.63 -10.76 20.98
N ASP A 101 -8.60 -10.32 21.77
CA ASP A 101 -8.53 -10.36 23.23
C ASP A 101 -8.76 -11.76 23.81
N GLU A 102 -9.18 -12.74 23.02
CA GLU A 102 -9.42 -14.10 23.47
C GLU A 102 -8.12 -14.95 23.49
N PRO A 103 -7.67 -15.41 24.67
CA PRO A 103 -6.52 -16.30 24.74
C PRO A 103 -6.86 -17.69 24.17
N GLY A 104 -5.99 -18.18 23.32
CA GLY A 104 -6.16 -19.48 22.70
C GLY A 104 -4.86 -19.97 22.07
N SER A 105 -4.96 -20.90 21.14
CA SER A 105 -3.84 -21.34 20.32
C SER A 105 -4.17 -21.20 18.84
N PHE A 106 -3.20 -20.79 18.02
CA PHE A 106 -3.28 -20.79 16.57
C PHE A 106 -2.36 -21.88 16.02
N SER A 107 -2.87 -22.72 15.13
CA SER A 107 -2.09 -23.78 14.49
C SER A 107 -2.35 -23.76 12.99
N GLY A 108 -1.45 -23.15 12.26
CA GLY A 108 -1.40 -23.13 10.81
C GLY A 108 -0.38 -24.12 10.24
N ARG A 109 -0.19 -24.06 8.93
CA ARG A 109 0.84 -24.86 8.24
C ARG A 109 2.25 -24.33 8.48
N TYR A 110 2.40 -23.01 8.57
CA TYR A 110 3.69 -22.31 8.63
C TYR A 110 3.94 -21.68 9.98
N THR A 111 2.90 -21.45 10.78
CA THR A 111 2.98 -20.74 12.05
C THR A 111 2.18 -21.48 13.11
N THR A 112 2.79 -21.69 14.27
CA THR A 112 2.10 -22.20 15.46
C THR A 112 2.30 -21.22 16.61
N VAL A 113 1.19 -20.80 17.23
CA VAL A 113 1.19 -19.99 18.46
C VAL A 113 0.53 -20.83 19.55
N PRO A 114 1.28 -21.31 20.53
CA PRO A 114 0.75 -22.21 21.57
C PRO A 114 -0.21 -21.51 22.54
N GLY A 115 -0.18 -20.18 22.57
CA GLY A 115 -0.98 -19.28 23.38
C GLY A 115 -0.26 -17.96 23.58
N GLY A 116 -0.97 -16.97 24.10
CA GLY A 116 -0.44 -15.63 24.38
C GLY A 116 -1.13 -14.55 23.58
N GLN A 117 -0.89 -13.31 24.01
CA GLN A 117 -1.46 -12.10 23.43
C GLN A 117 -0.35 -11.09 23.13
N ILE A 118 -0.63 -10.18 22.23
CA ILE A 118 0.25 -9.03 21.95
C ILE A 118 -0.13 -7.87 22.87
N HIS A 119 0.84 -7.36 23.60
CA HIS A 119 0.69 -6.16 24.41
C HIS A 119 1.81 -5.15 24.09
N PRO A 120 1.47 -3.82 23.93
CA PRO A 120 0.10 -3.30 23.91
C PRO A 120 -0.70 -3.87 22.73
N SER A 121 -2.02 -3.96 22.88
CA SER A 121 -2.93 -4.26 21.79
C SER A 121 -3.02 -3.08 20.81
N PRO A 122 -3.42 -3.27 19.55
CA PRO A 122 -3.74 -2.18 18.66
C PRO A 122 -4.72 -1.17 19.28
N ALA A 123 -4.53 0.13 19.01
CA ALA A 123 -5.30 1.21 19.66
C ALA A 123 -6.83 1.06 19.50
N ASN A 124 -7.28 0.51 18.37
CA ASN A 124 -8.70 0.26 18.06
C ASN A 124 -9.06 -1.23 18.04
N GLY A 125 -8.32 -2.07 18.80
CA GLY A 125 -8.51 -3.52 18.85
C GLY A 125 -8.02 -4.27 17.61
N ARG A 126 -7.80 -3.57 16.49
CA ARG A 126 -7.28 -4.16 15.24
C ARG A 126 -6.57 -3.11 14.39
N ILE A 127 -5.66 -3.55 13.54
CA ILE A 127 -5.01 -2.73 12.51
C ILE A 127 -5.62 -3.11 11.16
N PRO A 128 -6.05 -2.14 10.34
CA PRO A 128 -6.52 -2.44 8.99
C PRO A 128 -5.42 -3.13 8.17
N ILE A 129 -5.77 -4.27 7.55
CA ILE A 129 -4.88 -4.98 6.64
C ILE A 129 -5.38 -4.81 5.22
N TRP A 130 -4.66 -4.01 4.43
CA TRP A 130 -4.93 -3.84 3.01
C TRP A 130 -4.10 -4.80 2.19
N LEU A 131 -4.55 -5.14 0.99
CA LEU A 131 -3.77 -5.90 0.04
C LEU A 131 -3.20 -4.98 -1.04
N ALA A 132 -1.84 -4.92 -1.11
CA ALA A 132 -1.13 -4.21 -2.16
C ALA A 132 -1.06 -5.09 -3.40
N HIS A 133 -1.91 -4.80 -4.40
CA HIS A 133 -2.03 -5.65 -5.59
C HIS A 133 -2.43 -4.89 -6.85
N ARG A 134 -1.99 -5.40 -8.01
CA ARG A 134 -2.31 -4.85 -9.35
C ARG A 134 -3.71 -5.26 -9.87
N GLY A 135 -4.50 -6.01 -9.11
CA GLY A 135 -5.84 -6.47 -9.49
C GLY A 135 -5.90 -7.30 -10.79
N LYS A 136 -4.84 -8.05 -11.15
CA LYS A 136 -4.73 -8.73 -12.45
C LYS A 136 -5.38 -10.10 -12.49
N SER A 137 -5.47 -10.82 -11.37
CA SER A 137 -5.98 -12.19 -11.32
C SER A 137 -7.27 -12.29 -10.52
N GLU A 138 -8.15 -13.20 -10.92
CA GLU A 138 -9.39 -13.53 -10.20
C GLU A 138 -9.13 -13.85 -8.72
N ARG A 139 -8.11 -14.70 -8.46
CA ARG A 139 -7.72 -15.08 -7.09
C ARG A 139 -7.27 -13.90 -6.24
N SER A 140 -6.62 -12.88 -6.83
CA SER A 140 -6.23 -11.69 -6.08
C SER A 140 -7.42 -10.82 -5.70
N LEU A 141 -8.39 -10.67 -6.60
CA LEU A 141 -9.63 -9.94 -6.33
C LEU A 141 -10.48 -10.66 -5.30
N GLU A 142 -10.51 -11.99 -5.33
CA GLU A 142 -11.19 -12.80 -4.31
C GLU A 142 -10.56 -12.62 -2.92
N ARG A 143 -9.22 -12.63 -2.80
CA ARG A 143 -8.55 -12.33 -1.52
C ARG A 143 -8.88 -10.94 -1.01
N ILE A 144 -8.85 -9.92 -1.89
CA ILE A 144 -9.26 -8.57 -1.48
C ILE A 144 -10.68 -8.59 -0.92
N ALA A 145 -11.61 -9.24 -1.61
CA ALA A 145 -13.01 -9.30 -1.20
C ALA A 145 -13.25 -10.09 0.10
N THR A 146 -12.41 -11.10 0.40
CA THR A 146 -12.68 -12.05 1.50
C THR A 146 -11.85 -11.80 2.75
N ILE A 147 -10.57 -11.43 2.61
CA ILE A 147 -9.63 -11.37 3.74
C ILE A 147 -8.96 -10.01 3.93
N SER A 148 -9.33 -8.95 3.22
CA SER A 148 -8.72 -7.64 3.43
C SER A 148 -9.69 -6.59 3.93
N ASP A 149 -9.15 -5.55 4.56
CA ASP A 149 -9.88 -4.35 4.96
C ASP A 149 -9.72 -3.23 3.91
N GLY A 150 -8.96 -3.49 2.83
CA GLY A 150 -8.82 -2.54 1.73
C GLY A 150 -7.93 -3.04 0.59
N TRP A 151 -8.02 -2.35 -0.52
CA TRP A 151 -7.19 -2.57 -1.71
C TRP A 151 -6.27 -1.38 -1.95
N LEU A 152 -4.96 -1.60 -1.82
CA LEU A 152 -3.94 -0.64 -2.24
C LEU A 152 -3.58 -0.92 -3.70
N ALA A 153 -4.27 -0.25 -4.62
CA ALA A 153 -4.13 -0.43 -6.05
C ALA A 153 -2.92 0.36 -6.59
N SER A 154 -1.82 -0.34 -6.84
CA SER A 154 -0.61 0.25 -7.43
C SER A 154 -0.37 -0.32 -8.83
N TRP A 155 0.11 0.51 -9.76
CA TRP A 155 0.29 0.14 -11.18
C TRP A 155 -1.00 -0.34 -11.84
N VAL A 156 -2.09 0.38 -11.59
CA VAL A 156 -3.42 0.13 -12.12
C VAL A 156 -3.90 1.39 -12.81
N THR A 157 -4.46 1.30 -14.01
CA THR A 157 -5.11 2.43 -14.68
C THR A 157 -6.48 2.70 -14.05
N ALA A 158 -7.00 3.92 -14.14
CA ALA A 158 -8.33 4.26 -13.60
C ALA A 158 -9.43 3.32 -14.15
N ARG A 159 -9.43 3.02 -15.45
CA ARG A 159 -10.36 2.05 -16.05
C ARG A 159 -10.25 0.66 -15.42
N ARG A 160 -9.02 0.19 -15.15
CA ARG A 160 -8.80 -1.11 -14.51
C ARG A 160 -9.17 -1.09 -13.04
N LEU A 161 -8.98 0.04 -12.36
CA LEU A 161 -9.44 0.24 -10.98
C LEU A 161 -10.97 0.06 -10.91
N GLY A 162 -11.73 0.80 -11.74
CA GLY A 162 -13.21 0.72 -11.73
C GLY A 162 -13.70 -0.70 -12.01
N TRP A 163 -13.12 -1.38 -13.00
CA TRP A 163 -13.43 -2.80 -13.21
C TRP A 163 -13.09 -3.66 -11.98
N GLY A 164 -11.95 -3.42 -11.33
CA GLY A 164 -11.53 -4.12 -10.11
C GLY A 164 -12.49 -3.91 -8.96
N VAL A 165 -12.93 -2.66 -8.73
CA VAL A 165 -13.93 -2.32 -7.71
C VAL A 165 -15.22 -3.11 -7.92
N GLU A 166 -15.78 -3.09 -9.13
CA GLU A 166 -16.97 -3.89 -9.45
C GLU A 166 -16.78 -5.39 -9.16
N GLN A 167 -15.61 -5.92 -9.49
CA GLN A 167 -15.31 -7.34 -9.28
C GLN A 167 -15.15 -7.67 -7.78
N ILE A 168 -14.56 -6.78 -6.99
CA ILE A 168 -14.41 -6.93 -5.54
C ILE A 168 -15.80 -6.86 -4.89
N THR A 169 -16.61 -5.87 -5.26
CA THR A 169 -17.99 -5.71 -4.75
C THR A 169 -18.81 -6.98 -4.94
N LYS A 170 -18.89 -7.49 -6.18
CA LYS A 170 -19.64 -8.73 -6.50
C LYS A 170 -19.16 -9.94 -5.70
N ARG A 171 -17.86 -10.04 -5.42
CA ARG A 171 -17.31 -11.14 -4.63
C ARG A 171 -17.59 -10.96 -3.15
N ALA A 172 -17.42 -9.76 -2.59
CA ALA A 172 -17.74 -9.47 -1.21
C ALA A 172 -19.19 -9.83 -0.89
N GLU A 173 -20.15 -9.35 -1.71
CA GLU A 173 -21.57 -9.69 -1.60
C GLU A 173 -21.82 -11.20 -1.67
N ARG A 174 -21.18 -11.91 -2.62
CA ARG A 174 -21.29 -13.37 -2.76
C ARG A 174 -20.81 -14.12 -1.49
N PHE A 175 -19.80 -13.60 -0.80
CA PHE A 175 -19.28 -14.17 0.44
C PHE A 175 -19.98 -13.59 1.70
N GLY A 176 -21.05 -12.81 1.53
CA GLY A 176 -21.86 -12.24 2.62
C GLY A 176 -21.16 -11.11 3.38
N ARG A 177 -20.19 -10.44 2.74
CA ARG A 177 -19.45 -9.32 3.30
C ARG A 177 -19.95 -8.00 2.71
N ASP A 178 -20.06 -6.97 3.53
CA ASP A 178 -20.37 -5.61 3.06
C ASP A 178 -19.18 -5.04 2.26
N PRO A 179 -19.36 -4.71 0.96
CA PRO A 179 -18.31 -4.11 0.15
C PRO A 179 -17.80 -2.77 0.68
N SER A 180 -18.61 -2.01 1.41
CA SER A 180 -18.23 -0.72 1.99
C SER A 180 -17.19 -0.82 3.10
N GLU A 181 -16.93 -2.03 3.62
CA GLU A 181 -15.85 -2.29 4.57
C GLU A 181 -14.47 -2.39 3.90
N ILE A 182 -14.40 -2.36 2.56
CA ILE A 182 -13.17 -2.55 1.80
C ILE A 182 -12.73 -1.21 1.21
N GLU A 183 -11.85 -0.50 1.91
CA GLU A 183 -11.34 0.81 1.44
C GLU A 183 -10.52 0.67 0.15
N VAL A 184 -10.85 1.47 -0.86
CA VAL A 184 -10.13 1.45 -2.15
C VAL A 184 -9.17 2.63 -2.22
N THR A 185 -7.88 2.33 -2.22
CA THR A 185 -6.81 3.33 -2.30
C THR A 185 -6.02 3.18 -3.60
N ALA A 186 -6.02 4.21 -4.44
CA ALA A 186 -5.19 4.26 -5.64
C ALA A 186 -3.81 4.86 -5.32
N VAL A 187 -2.74 4.28 -5.86
CA VAL A 187 -1.39 4.86 -5.83
C VAL A 187 -1.07 5.42 -7.20
N VAL A 188 -0.96 6.73 -7.30
CA VAL A 188 -0.71 7.45 -8.57
C VAL A 188 0.61 8.20 -8.47
N ARG A 189 1.47 7.99 -9.45
CA ARG A 189 2.71 8.75 -9.61
C ARG A 189 2.42 10.02 -10.39
N VAL A 190 2.99 11.13 -9.95
CA VAL A 190 2.72 12.45 -10.53
C VAL A 190 4.04 13.13 -10.85
N TYR A 191 4.10 13.76 -12.01
CA TYR A 191 5.15 14.70 -12.36
C TYR A 191 4.54 15.83 -13.20
N VAL A 192 4.65 17.06 -12.68
CA VAL A 192 4.09 18.26 -13.31
C VAL A 192 5.15 18.92 -14.16
N ASP A 193 4.85 19.15 -15.43
CA ASP A 193 5.70 19.86 -16.38
C ASP A 193 4.85 20.34 -17.55
N ASP A 194 5.07 21.58 -18.04
CA ASP A 194 4.35 22.11 -19.20
C ASP A 194 4.67 21.35 -20.50
N ASP A 195 5.85 20.74 -20.58
CA ASP A 195 6.22 19.83 -21.65
C ASP A 195 5.89 18.38 -21.30
N TYR A 196 4.78 17.87 -21.81
CA TYR A 196 4.35 16.50 -21.63
C TYR A 196 5.39 15.46 -22.07
N GLY A 197 6.13 15.74 -23.16
CA GLY A 197 7.19 14.85 -23.67
C GLY A 197 8.32 14.72 -22.65
N ARG A 198 8.75 15.85 -22.09
CA ARG A 198 9.75 15.89 -21.02
C ARG A 198 9.26 15.16 -19.77
N ALA A 199 8.01 15.38 -19.36
CA ALA A 199 7.43 14.68 -18.21
C ALA A 199 7.49 13.15 -18.36
N VAL A 200 7.19 12.65 -19.56
CA VAL A 200 7.27 11.20 -19.87
C VAL A 200 8.72 10.71 -19.79
N GLU A 201 9.65 11.41 -20.39
CA GLU A 201 11.08 11.04 -20.42
C GLU A 201 11.65 11.02 -18.99
N VAL A 202 11.44 12.09 -18.22
CA VAL A 202 11.95 12.23 -16.85
C VAL A 202 11.45 11.09 -15.97
N THR A 203 10.16 10.80 -15.99
CA THR A 203 9.59 9.72 -15.16
C THR A 203 10.04 8.33 -15.61
N ALA A 204 10.20 8.08 -16.92
CA ALA A 204 10.75 6.82 -17.42
C ALA A 204 12.22 6.65 -17.00
N ARG A 205 13.01 7.72 -17.04
CA ARG A 205 14.42 7.74 -16.61
C ARG A 205 14.54 7.53 -15.11
N ASN A 206 13.75 8.26 -14.29
CA ASN A 206 13.73 8.10 -12.84
C ASN A 206 13.42 6.65 -12.44
N ARG A 207 12.46 6.01 -13.12
CA ARG A 207 12.17 4.60 -12.90
C ARG A 207 13.33 3.69 -13.28
N ALA A 208 14.02 3.96 -14.40
CA ALA A 208 15.21 3.20 -14.80
C ALA A 208 16.35 3.36 -13.78
N ASP A 209 16.51 4.54 -13.20
CA ASP A 209 17.48 4.80 -12.13
C ASP A 209 17.14 4.03 -10.85
N LEU A 210 15.84 3.87 -10.52
CA LEU A 210 15.39 3.13 -9.34
C LEU A 210 15.46 1.61 -9.53
N TYR A 211 15.02 1.09 -10.67
CA TYR A 211 14.81 -0.35 -10.93
C TYR A 211 15.77 -0.95 -11.95
N GLY A 212 16.69 -0.16 -12.50
CA GLY A 212 17.62 -0.53 -13.55
C GLY A 212 17.13 -0.16 -14.95
N ILE A 213 18.09 -0.05 -15.90
CA ILE A 213 17.82 0.46 -17.27
C ILE A 213 16.75 -0.36 -18.03
N HIS A 214 16.60 -1.65 -17.72
CA HIS A 214 15.56 -2.50 -18.28
C HIS A 214 14.14 -2.03 -17.92
N SER A 215 14.00 -1.17 -16.92
CA SER A 215 12.71 -0.58 -16.51
C SER A 215 12.38 0.71 -17.26
N TYR A 216 13.26 1.21 -18.13
CA TYR A 216 12.96 2.36 -18.97
C TYR A 216 11.87 1.99 -19.98
N ASP A 217 10.71 2.63 -19.86
CA ASP A 217 9.58 2.45 -20.78
C ASP A 217 8.61 3.63 -20.66
N GLU A 218 8.61 4.49 -21.65
CA GLU A 218 7.74 5.66 -21.72
C GLU A 218 6.24 5.28 -21.75
N ASN A 219 5.88 4.14 -22.36
CA ASN A 219 4.49 3.71 -22.40
C ASN A 219 3.95 3.40 -21.00
N VAL A 220 4.79 2.91 -20.10
CA VAL A 220 4.42 2.72 -18.70
C VAL A 220 4.17 4.07 -18.02
N SER A 221 5.04 5.06 -18.25
CA SER A 221 4.82 6.42 -17.74
C SER A 221 3.49 6.99 -18.24
N ARG A 222 3.24 6.94 -19.54
CA ARG A 222 1.98 7.43 -20.16
C ARG A 222 0.73 6.71 -19.62
N ALA A 223 0.81 5.40 -19.37
CA ALA A 223 -0.34 4.61 -18.94
C ALA A 223 -0.71 4.84 -17.47
N TYR A 224 0.28 4.89 -16.58
CA TYR A 224 0.07 4.79 -15.14
C TYR A 224 0.30 6.08 -14.37
N HIS A 225 1.02 7.07 -14.94
CA HIS A 225 1.35 8.31 -14.25
C HIS A 225 0.39 9.45 -14.61
N ALA A 226 0.26 10.43 -13.74
CA ALA A 226 -0.33 11.73 -14.02
C ALA A 226 0.80 12.66 -14.44
N LEU A 227 0.80 13.08 -15.69
CA LEU A 227 1.89 13.80 -16.34
C LEU A 227 1.38 15.02 -17.10
N GLY A 228 2.22 16.03 -17.24
CA GLY A 228 1.93 17.26 -17.98
C GLY A 228 1.60 18.42 -17.06
N THR A 229 0.78 19.36 -17.52
CA THR A 229 0.38 20.52 -16.74
C THR A 229 -0.38 20.14 -15.47
N ALA A 230 -0.51 21.04 -14.50
CA ALA A 230 -1.28 20.83 -13.29
C ALA A 230 -2.72 20.38 -13.58
N ASP A 231 -3.38 20.98 -14.60
CA ASP A 231 -4.73 20.59 -15.01
C ASP A 231 -4.80 19.15 -15.57
N GLN A 232 -3.81 18.74 -16.39
CA GLN A 232 -3.73 17.38 -16.93
C GLN A 232 -3.50 16.35 -15.80
N CYS A 233 -2.63 16.67 -14.86
CA CYS A 233 -2.42 15.85 -13.68
C CYS A 233 -3.69 15.75 -12.82
N ALA A 234 -4.38 16.87 -12.61
CA ALA A 234 -5.64 16.92 -11.87
C ALA A 234 -6.74 16.07 -12.51
N GLU A 235 -6.90 16.17 -13.85
CA GLU A 235 -7.84 15.34 -14.60
C GLU A 235 -7.55 13.83 -14.42
N LYS A 236 -6.27 13.48 -14.50
CA LYS A 236 -5.85 12.09 -14.28
C LYS A 236 -6.18 11.62 -12.87
N LEU A 237 -5.95 12.43 -11.83
CA LEU A 237 -6.30 12.08 -10.45
C LEU A 237 -7.82 11.93 -10.28
N ARG A 238 -8.62 12.87 -10.83
CA ARG A 238 -10.09 12.74 -10.83
C ARG A 238 -10.56 11.43 -11.43
N SER A 239 -9.95 10.98 -12.53
CA SER A 239 -10.33 9.72 -13.17
C SER A 239 -10.21 8.49 -12.24
N TYR A 240 -9.31 8.50 -11.26
CA TYR A 240 -9.22 7.44 -10.24
C TYR A 240 -10.31 7.56 -9.18
N VAL A 241 -10.67 8.78 -8.78
CA VAL A 241 -11.79 9.01 -7.85
C VAL A 241 -13.10 8.58 -8.50
N ASP A 242 -13.34 8.99 -9.75
CA ASP A 242 -14.52 8.59 -10.52
C ASP A 242 -14.61 7.07 -10.75
N ALA A 243 -13.46 6.40 -10.75
CA ALA A 243 -13.35 4.94 -10.83
C ALA A 243 -13.56 4.23 -9.47
N GLY A 244 -13.82 4.97 -8.39
CA GLY A 244 -14.15 4.43 -7.07
C GLY A 244 -12.98 4.40 -6.08
N ALA A 245 -11.90 5.17 -6.30
CA ALA A 245 -10.89 5.37 -5.27
C ALA A 245 -11.41 6.32 -4.19
N GLU A 246 -11.42 5.89 -2.94
CA GLU A 246 -11.76 6.70 -1.78
C GLU A 246 -10.58 7.54 -1.31
N THR A 247 -9.38 6.99 -1.47
CA THR A 247 -8.10 7.65 -1.17
C THR A 247 -7.17 7.55 -2.37
N VAL A 248 -6.46 8.64 -2.67
CA VAL A 248 -5.39 8.65 -3.67
C VAL A 248 -4.08 8.97 -2.96
N VAL A 249 -3.14 8.02 -2.98
CA VAL A 249 -1.76 8.23 -2.55
C VAL A 249 -0.98 8.78 -3.74
N ILE A 250 -0.50 9.99 -3.62
CA ILE A 250 0.29 10.67 -4.64
C ILE A 250 1.77 10.47 -4.35
N LEU A 251 2.52 10.03 -5.36
CA LEU A 251 3.97 9.87 -5.30
C LEU A 251 4.60 10.78 -6.36
N PRO A 252 5.34 11.83 -5.97
CA PRO A 252 6.17 12.56 -6.92
C PRO A 252 7.16 11.61 -7.59
N GLU A 253 7.10 11.50 -8.92
CA GLU A 253 8.00 10.61 -9.71
C GLU A 253 9.04 11.46 -10.41
N CYS A 254 9.95 12.06 -9.64
CA CYS A 254 10.93 13.04 -10.08
C CYS A 254 12.33 12.74 -9.55
N PRO A 255 13.38 13.33 -10.15
CA PRO A 255 14.69 13.38 -9.52
C PRO A 255 14.62 14.04 -8.14
N PHE A 256 15.47 13.58 -7.22
CA PHE A 256 15.46 14.08 -5.83
C PHE A 256 15.64 15.60 -5.73
N ALA A 257 16.40 16.20 -6.66
CA ALA A 257 16.62 17.64 -6.69
C ALA A 257 15.35 18.47 -7.02
N GLU A 258 14.33 17.85 -7.62
CA GLU A 258 13.06 18.48 -8.00
C GLU A 258 11.93 18.14 -7.03
N PHE A 259 12.23 17.35 -5.98
CA PHE A 259 11.18 16.77 -5.13
C PHE A 259 10.35 17.83 -4.40
N ASP A 260 10.98 18.81 -3.79
CA ASP A 260 10.29 19.86 -3.02
C ASP A 260 9.42 20.71 -3.95
N ASP A 261 9.95 21.15 -5.10
CA ASP A 261 9.21 21.92 -6.12
C ASP A 261 7.98 21.14 -6.62
N GLN A 262 8.15 19.84 -6.88
CA GLN A 262 7.02 18.99 -7.31
C GLN A 262 5.97 18.80 -6.21
N VAL A 263 6.38 18.68 -4.95
CA VAL A 263 5.44 18.63 -3.81
C VAL A 263 4.65 19.93 -3.71
N ASP A 264 5.31 21.09 -3.85
CA ASP A 264 4.66 22.39 -3.77
C ASP A 264 3.64 22.57 -4.92
N ILE A 265 4.03 22.33 -6.18
CA ILE A 265 3.12 22.41 -7.33
C ILE A 265 1.94 21.44 -7.18
N ILE A 266 2.19 20.20 -6.76
CA ILE A 266 1.12 19.22 -6.55
C ILE A 266 0.14 19.71 -5.49
N THR A 267 0.64 20.28 -4.39
CA THR A 267 -0.20 20.70 -3.25
C THR A 267 -0.96 21.99 -3.55
N GLU A 268 -0.33 22.95 -4.23
CA GLU A 268 -0.88 24.29 -4.45
C GLU A 268 -1.73 24.39 -5.72
N GLU A 269 -1.46 23.57 -6.74
CA GLU A 269 -2.14 23.64 -8.01
C GLU A 269 -2.94 22.37 -8.35
N VAL A 270 -2.30 21.19 -8.31
CA VAL A 270 -2.95 19.95 -8.78
C VAL A 270 -4.09 19.53 -7.86
N LEU A 271 -3.88 19.53 -6.54
CA LEU A 271 -4.91 19.09 -5.59
C LEU A 271 -6.16 19.98 -5.66
N PRO A 272 -6.05 21.33 -5.61
CA PRO A 272 -7.22 22.20 -5.76
C PRO A 272 -7.93 22.02 -7.11
N ALA A 273 -7.18 21.94 -8.22
CA ALA A 273 -7.74 21.72 -9.55
C ALA A 273 -8.45 20.36 -9.65
N ALA A 274 -7.98 19.34 -8.96
CA ALA A 274 -8.63 18.03 -8.87
C ALA A 274 -9.86 18.01 -7.96
N GLY A 275 -10.10 19.06 -7.17
CA GLY A 275 -11.11 19.04 -6.11
C GLY A 275 -10.76 18.11 -4.96
N LEU A 276 -9.46 17.84 -4.78
CA LEU A 276 -8.94 16.99 -3.72
C LEU A 276 -8.36 17.83 -2.60
N CYS A 277 -8.37 17.27 -1.40
CA CYS A 277 -7.69 17.84 -0.25
C CYS A 277 -6.84 16.78 0.45
N LEU A 278 -5.90 17.23 1.26
CA LEU A 278 -5.19 16.30 2.14
C LEU A 278 -6.21 15.60 3.04
N ALA A 279 -6.15 14.28 3.07
CA ALA A 279 -7.13 13.46 3.77
C ALA A 279 -7.32 13.91 5.23
N PRO A 280 -8.58 14.11 5.68
CA PRO A 280 -8.85 14.41 7.08
C PRO A 280 -8.47 13.22 7.96
N ILE A 281 -8.14 13.49 9.22
CA ILE A 281 -7.94 12.43 10.20
C ILE A 281 -9.28 11.71 10.40
N PRO A 282 -9.32 10.37 10.39
CA PRO A 282 -10.50 9.63 10.78
C PRO A 282 -10.98 10.10 12.17
N LYS A 283 -12.28 10.35 12.32
CA LYS A 283 -12.88 10.85 13.58
C LYS A 283 -12.67 9.89 14.77
N GLU A 284 -12.38 8.64 14.48
CA GLU A 284 -12.15 7.56 15.45
C GLU A 284 -10.75 7.58 16.09
N ALA A 285 -9.83 8.41 15.59
CA ALA A 285 -8.48 8.58 16.13
C ALA A 285 -8.35 9.82 17.06
N ARG A 286 -9.47 10.31 17.62
CA ARG A 286 -9.48 11.42 18.56
C ARG A 286 -9.68 10.96 20.00
#